data_37db602ed5cc2560df1a1563c5ec9e68
#
_entry.id   37db602ed5cc2560df1a1563c5ec9e68
#
_cell.length_a   1.000
_cell.length_b   1.000
_cell.length_c   1.000
_cell.angle_alpha   90.00
_cell.angle_beta   90.00
_cell.angle_gamma   90.00
#
_symmetry.space_group_name_H-M   'P 1'
#
loop_
_entity.id
_entity.type
_entity.pdbx_description
1 polymer ?
#
loop_
_entity_poly.entity_id
_entity_poly.type
_entity_poly.pdbx_seq_one_letter_code
_entity_poly.pdbx_strand_id
1 'polypeptide(L)'
;MRPNIATLAKLIGALTPYDGIVELRVPGLRVAKLSHTNEEPMHYVQRSSLCIVAQGAKIVMIGEDTYGYEAGQMAVYSIVVPMAGRVTRASPSEPYLLLMIDLDAEKIAELAPKVFPQGLPRPRDARSLYVGDADAHMIDAATRLLELMAQPVDAELLAPLVRDEILIRLLRSPMGSRVAQIGKAGSGVQRIANAVSWLRANFDQQVNIEDVAKLVNMSVTSFHRQFKAVTGMSPLRFQKSLRLQEARRLMLAAMLDAGQASRRVGYSSASQFTREYGRFFGRAPMKDIDRLREQGLTAVDA
;
A
#
# COMPACT_ATOMS: atom_id res chain seq x y z
N MET A 1 18.06 -6.20 26.04
CA MET A 1 18.66 -5.32 25.01
C MET A 1 17.53 -4.77 24.17
N ARG A 2 17.36 -3.47 24.03
CA ARG A 2 16.32 -2.93 23.13
C ARG A 2 16.68 -3.36 21.70
N PRO A 3 15.79 -4.01 20.95
CA PRO A 3 16.07 -4.32 19.56
C PRO A 3 16.35 -3.01 18.85
N ASN A 4 17.49 -2.98 18.21
CA ASN A 4 18.02 -1.74 17.70
C ASN A 4 17.44 -1.50 16.30
N ILE A 5 16.49 -0.59 16.19
CA ILE A 5 15.93 -0.17 14.88
C ILE A 5 17.04 0.22 13.90
N ALA A 6 18.20 0.63 14.40
CA ALA A 6 19.38 0.91 13.59
C ALA A 6 19.92 -0.35 12.88
N THR A 7 19.77 -1.56 13.47
CA THR A 7 20.12 -2.81 12.78
C THR A 7 19.17 -3.07 11.62
N LEU A 8 17.87 -2.90 11.84
CA LEU A 8 16.87 -3.00 10.76
C LEU A 8 17.17 -2.00 9.63
N ALA A 9 17.48 -0.74 9.98
CA ALA A 9 17.85 0.29 9.01
C ALA A 9 19.10 -0.09 8.20
N LYS A 10 20.15 -0.62 8.84
CA LYS A 10 21.36 -1.09 8.15
C LYS A 10 21.08 -2.22 7.17
N LEU A 11 20.25 -3.20 7.56
CA LEU A 11 19.88 -4.32 6.67
C LEU A 11 19.08 -3.83 5.46
N ILE A 12 18.10 -2.95 5.66
CA ILE A 12 17.36 -2.35 4.56
C ILE A 12 18.31 -1.59 3.63
N GLY A 13 19.19 -0.75 4.18
CA GLY A 13 20.18 0.00 3.38
C GLY A 13 21.10 -0.91 2.56
N ALA A 14 21.53 -2.04 3.11
CA ALA A 14 22.35 -3.03 2.41
C ALA A 14 21.60 -3.75 1.27
N LEU A 15 20.29 -3.94 1.42
CA LEU A 15 19.42 -4.58 0.42
C LEU A 15 18.90 -3.61 -0.65
N THR A 16 19.14 -2.29 -0.49
CA THR A 16 18.71 -1.23 -1.42
C THR A 16 19.88 -0.41 -1.90
N PRO A 17 20.64 -0.86 -2.92
CA PRO A 17 21.85 -0.16 -3.39
C PRO A 17 21.55 1.20 -4.04
N TYR A 18 20.33 1.43 -4.51
CA TYR A 18 19.86 2.70 -5.10
C TYR A 18 18.49 3.09 -4.52
N ASP A 19 18.05 4.30 -4.76
CA ASP A 19 16.72 4.76 -4.37
C ASP A 19 15.64 4.03 -5.16
N GLY A 20 14.52 3.76 -4.50
CA GLY A 20 13.38 3.03 -5.05
C GLY A 20 12.93 1.86 -4.18
N ILE A 21 12.10 1.00 -4.76
CA ILE A 21 11.55 -0.19 -4.11
C ILE A 21 12.25 -1.43 -4.69
N VAL A 22 12.76 -2.30 -3.82
CA VAL A 22 13.37 -3.58 -4.19
C VAL A 22 12.49 -4.72 -3.69
N GLU A 23 12.03 -5.57 -4.61
CA GLU A 23 11.40 -6.83 -4.25
C GLU A 23 12.47 -7.85 -3.84
N LEU A 24 12.28 -8.48 -2.67
CA LEU A 24 13.22 -9.47 -2.16
C LEU A 24 12.85 -10.86 -2.66
N ARG A 25 13.76 -11.82 -2.49
CA ARG A 25 13.55 -13.22 -2.91
C ARG A 25 12.34 -13.90 -2.28
N VAL A 26 11.96 -13.50 -1.07
CA VAL A 26 10.75 -14.01 -0.40
C VAL A 26 9.54 -13.26 -0.97
N PRO A 27 8.58 -13.96 -1.62
CA PRO A 27 7.43 -13.31 -2.23
C PRO A 27 6.64 -12.45 -1.25
N GLY A 28 6.29 -11.24 -1.67
CA GLY A 28 5.55 -10.26 -0.84
C GLY A 28 6.40 -9.55 0.21
N LEU A 29 7.72 -9.70 0.16
CA LEU A 29 8.66 -8.96 0.99
C LEU A 29 9.41 -7.92 0.14
N ARG A 30 9.30 -6.65 0.51
CA ARG A 30 9.90 -5.52 -0.20
C ARG A 30 10.57 -4.57 0.77
N VAL A 31 11.60 -3.91 0.30
CA VAL A 31 12.26 -2.81 1.01
C VAL A 31 12.30 -1.58 0.12
N ALA A 32 12.31 -0.40 0.75
CA ALA A 32 12.42 0.86 0.01
C ALA A 32 13.46 1.77 0.66
N LYS A 33 14.17 2.50 -0.19
CA LYS A 33 15.09 3.58 0.17
C LYS A 33 14.74 4.82 -0.63
N LEU A 34 14.68 5.96 0.03
CA LEU A 34 14.53 7.28 -0.60
C LEU A 34 15.47 8.25 0.11
N SER A 35 16.48 8.74 -0.61
CA SER A 35 17.56 9.57 -0.05
C SER A 35 17.23 11.05 -0.02
N HIS A 36 16.07 11.46 -0.56
CA HIS A 36 15.68 12.86 -0.60
C HIS A 36 14.22 13.04 -0.16
N THR A 37 13.94 14.19 0.43
CA THR A 37 12.55 14.62 0.63
C THR A 37 11.96 15.06 -0.71
N ASN A 38 10.66 14.88 -0.89
CA ASN A 38 9.96 15.37 -2.06
C ASN A 38 8.93 16.43 -1.69
N GLU A 39 8.94 17.55 -2.41
CA GLU A 39 7.98 18.64 -2.20
C GLU A 39 6.60 18.25 -2.67
N GLU A 40 6.51 17.61 -3.85
CA GLU A 40 5.27 17.13 -4.43
C GLU A 40 4.98 15.68 -4.02
N PRO A 41 3.72 15.34 -3.70
CA PRO A 41 3.36 13.96 -3.39
C PRO A 41 3.50 13.03 -4.60
N MET A 42 4.09 11.87 -4.40
CA MET A 42 4.10 10.78 -5.38
C MET A 42 2.79 9.99 -5.29
N HIS A 43 2.13 9.78 -6.42
CA HIS A 43 0.89 9.01 -6.51
C HIS A 43 1.18 7.56 -6.91
N TYR A 44 0.66 6.61 -6.16
CA TYR A 44 0.83 5.18 -6.41
C TYR A 44 -0.30 4.35 -5.80
N VAL A 45 -0.34 3.07 -6.14
CA VAL A 45 -1.30 2.11 -5.57
C VAL A 45 -0.59 1.28 -4.50
N GLN A 46 -0.95 1.49 -3.24
CA GLN A 46 -0.43 0.72 -2.12
C GLN A 46 -1.12 -0.63 -2.03
N ARG A 47 -0.33 -1.71 -1.92
CA ARG A 47 -0.84 -3.07 -1.65
C ARG A 47 -1.26 -3.23 -0.19
N SER A 48 -2.15 -4.19 0.10
CA SER A 48 -2.43 -4.63 1.48
C SER A 48 -1.14 -5.13 2.10
N SER A 49 -0.62 -4.43 3.11
CA SER A 49 0.71 -4.69 3.67
C SER A 49 0.90 -4.10 5.05
N LEU A 50 1.81 -4.70 5.81
CA LEU A 50 2.46 -4.11 6.97
C LEU A 50 3.71 -3.36 6.49
N CYS A 51 3.82 -2.09 6.83
CA CYS A 51 4.97 -1.23 6.56
C CYS A 51 5.64 -0.87 7.89
N ILE A 52 6.94 -1.12 8.04
CA ILE A 52 7.72 -0.74 9.24
C ILE A 52 8.78 0.27 8.81
N VAL A 53 8.71 1.48 9.37
CA VAL A 53 9.70 2.54 9.09
C VAL A 53 10.91 2.33 9.98
N ALA A 54 12.05 2.05 9.37
CA ALA A 54 13.31 1.90 10.09
C ALA A 54 14.06 3.23 10.27
N GLN A 55 13.89 4.18 9.32
CA GLN A 55 14.54 5.49 9.35
C GLN A 55 13.74 6.52 8.57
N GLY A 56 13.82 7.80 8.97
CA GLY A 56 13.14 8.89 8.29
C GLY A 56 11.67 9.05 8.66
N ALA A 57 10.92 9.81 7.86
CA ALA A 57 9.48 10.04 8.04
C ALA A 57 8.77 10.28 6.72
N LYS A 58 7.48 9.95 6.67
CA LYS A 58 6.62 10.08 5.50
C LYS A 58 5.23 10.53 5.90
N ILE A 59 4.60 11.32 5.03
CA ILE A 59 3.17 11.62 5.09
C ILE A 59 2.49 10.97 3.89
N VAL A 60 1.31 10.39 4.12
CA VAL A 60 0.49 9.81 3.06
C VAL A 60 -0.93 10.36 3.13
N MET A 61 -1.55 10.48 1.96
CA MET A 61 -2.91 10.98 1.76
C MET A 61 -3.75 9.91 1.06
N ILE A 62 -4.87 9.56 1.68
CA ILE A 62 -5.84 8.59 1.15
C ILE A 62 -7.21 9.27 1.15
N GLY A 63 -7.72 9.61 -0.03
CA GLY A 63 -8.95 10.39 -0.15
C GLY A 63 -8.77 11.81 0.41
N GLU A 64 -9.38 12.08 1.56
CA GLU A 64 -9.31 13.36 2.28
C GLU A 64 -8.49 13.24 3.58
N ASP A 65 -8.15 12.01 3.98
CA ASP A 65 -7.40 11.73 5.20
C ASP A 65 -5.89 11.83 4.97
N THR A 66 -5.19 12.39 5.96
CA THR A 66 -3.72 12.51 5.97
C THR A 66 -3.17 11.78 7.18
N TYR A 67 -2.11 10.99 6.97
CA TYR A 67 -1.44 10.19 7.98
C TYR A 67 0.07 10.45 7.93
N GLY A 68 0.68 10.73 9.08
CA GLY A 68 2.12 10.81 9.23
C GLY A 68 2.64 9.60 10.00
N TYR A 69 3.79 9.07 9.61
CA TYR A 69 4.50 8.04 10.36
C TYR A 69 6.00 8.12 10.12
N GLU A 70 6.76 7.68 11.13
CA GLU A 70 8.21 7.85 11.20
C GLU A 70 8.93 6.63 11.78
N ALA A 71 10.25 6.72 11.89
CA ALA A 71 11.09 5.65 12.42
C ALA A 71 10.57 5.09 13.76
N GLY A 72 10.45 3.77 13.85
CA GLY A 72 9.87 3.05 15.00
C GLY A 72 8.37 2.86 14.90
N GLN A 73 7.72 3.39 13.88
CA GLN A 73 6.29 3.19 13.66
C GLN A 73 6.02 2.20 12.55
N MET A 74 4.83 1.61 12.62
CA MET A 74 4.30 0.74 11.58
C MET A 74 2.98 1.28 11.03
N ALA A 75 2.76 1.07 9.74
CA ALA A 75 1.54 1.39 9.02
C ALA A 75 0.94 0.12 8.43
N VAL A 76 -0.32 -0.16 8.72
CA VAL A 76 -1.05 -1.34 8.22
C VAL A 76 -2.06 -0.90 7.19
N TYR A 77 -1.85 -1.32 5.96
CA TYR A 77 -2.79 -1.14 4.86
C TYR A 77 -3.66 -2.39 4.73
N SER A 78 -4.94 -2.28 5.10
CA SER A 78 -5.85 -3.43 5.16
C SER A 78 -6.35 -3.89 3.78
N ILE A 79 -6.30 -3.01 2.79
CA ILE A 79 -6.71 -3.28 1.40
C ILE A 79 -5.78 -2.55 0.44
N VAL A 80 -5.89 -2.88 -0.84
CA VAL A 80 -5.22 -2.12 -1.90
C VAL A 80 -5.91 -0.77 -2.06
N VAL A 81 -5.14 0.33 -2.06
CA VAL A 81 -5.69 1.69 -2.14
C VAL A 81 -4.79 2.63 -2.94
N PRO A 82 -5.36 3.42 -3.89
CA PRO A 82 -4.65 4.51 -4.52
C PRO A 82 -4.42 5.64 -3.50
N MET A 83 -3.20 6.11 -3.44
CA MET A 83 -2.78 7.12 -2.47
C MET A 83 -1.73 8.06 -3.04
N ALA A 84 -1.46 9.13 -2.32
CA ALA A 84 -0.32 9.99 -2.56
C ALA A 84 0.57 10.00 -1.32
N GLY A 85 1.89 10.01 -1.49
CA GLY A 85 2.84 10.00 -0.39
C GLY A 85 3.98 10.98 -0.59
N ARG A 86 4.47 11.54 0.51
CA ARG A 86 5.60 12.47 0.52
C ARG A 86 6.56 12.10 1.65
N VAL A 87 7.83 11.88 1.32
CA VAL A 87 8.90 11.76 2.31
C VAL A 87 9.18 13.14 2.90
N THR A 88 9.10 13.25 4.22
CA THR A 88 9.24 14.51 4.94
C THR A 88 10.56 14.61 5.71
N ARG A 89 11.22 13.48 5.95
CA ARG A 89 12.54 13.42 6.57
C ARG A 89 13.39 12.34 5.91
N ALA A 90 14.36 12.77 5.12
CA ALA A 90 15.39 11.96 4.48
C ALA A 90 16.55 12.84 4.04
N SER A 91 17.75 12.27 3.96
CA SER A 91 18.94 12.84 3.33
C SER A 91 19.80 11.71 2.74
N PRO A 92 20.80 11.99 1.90
CA PRO A 92 21.72 10.96 1.39
C PRO A 92 22.45 10.18 2.49
N SER A 93 22.78 10.83 3.63
CA SER A 93 23.40 10.18 4.79
C SER A 93 22.40 9.48 5.71
N GLU A 94 21.15 9.93 5.72
CA GLU A 94 20.06 9.39 6.53
C GLU A 94 18.80 9.22 5.68
N PRO A 95 18.78 8.24 4.74
CA PRO A 95 17.65 8.03 3.85
C PRO A 95 16.39 7.56 4.59
N TYR A 96 15.22 7.79 4.01
CA TYR A 96 14.01 7.12 4.44
C TYR A 96 14.10 5.64 4.08
N LEU A 97 13.96 4.76 5.08
CA LEU A 97 14.10 3.31 4.95
C LEU A 97 12.84 2.61 5.44
N LEU A 98 12.29 1.75 4.60
CA LEU A 98 11.00 1.09 4.82
C LEU A 98 11.09 -0.40 4.50
N LEU A 99 10.56 -1.24 5.40
CA LEU A 99 10.23 -2.64 5.15
C LEU A 99 8.74 -2.76 4.87
N MET A 100 8.37 -3.50 3.84
CA MET A 100 6.98 -3.80 3.47
C MET A 100 6.79 -5.31 3.41
N ILE A 101 5.75 -5.81 4.08
CA ILE A 101 5.37 -7.23 4.15
C ILE A 101 3.92 -7.32 3.69
N ASP A 102 3.65 -7.97 2.56
CA ASP A 102 2.29 -8.17 2.06
C ASP A 102 1.48 -9.02 3.06
N LEU A 103 0.26 -8.58 3.34
CA LEU A 103 -0.65 -9.26 4.26
C LEU A 103 -1.43 -10.35 3.51
N ASP A 104 -1.31 -11.57 3.99
CA ASP A 104 -2.03 -12.73 3.51
C ASP A 104 -3.33 -12.90 4.30
N ALA A 105 -4.47 -12.68 3.63
CA ALA A 105 -5.80 -12.78 4.26
C ALA A 105 -6.13 -14.21 4.71
N GLU A 106 -5.68 -15.24 3.99
CA GLU A 106 -5.90 -16.64 4.36
C GLU A 106 -5.10 -17.00 5.61
N LYS A 107 -3.84 -16.56 5.67
CA LYS A 107 -3.01 -16.76 6.86
C LYS A 107 -3.54 -16.00 8.08
N ILE A 108 -4.05 -14.78 7.89
CA ILE A 108 -4.72 -14.03 8.96
C ILE A 108 -5.97 -14.77 9.42
N ALA A 109 -6.77 -15.35 8.51
CA ALA A 109 -7.96 -16.13 8.85
C ALA A 109 -7.60 -17.39 9.67
N GLU A 110 -6.47 -18.04 9.39
CA GLU A 110 -5.95 -19.19 10.14
C GLU A 110 -5.49 -18.80 11.55
N LEU A 111 -4.75 -17.68 11.67
CA LEU A 111 -4.10 -17.27 12.91
C LEU A 111 -5.03 -16.51 13.87
N ALA A 112 -5.97 -15.74 13.34
CA ALA A 112 -6.83 -14.88 14.16
C ALA A 112 -7.67 -15.65 15.20
N PRO A 113 -8.27 -16.83 14.92
CA PRO A 113 -8.97 -17.62 15.95
C PRO A 113 -8.05 -18.12 17.07
N LYS A 114 -6.77 -18.39 16.76
CA LYS A 114 -5.76 -18.82 17.77
C LYS A 114 -5.40 -17.66 18.71
N VAL A 115 -5.39 -16.42 18.19
CA VAL A 115 -5.11 -15.22 19.01
C VAL A 115 -6.36 -14.75 19.77
N PHE A 116 -7.55 -14.96 19.21
CA PHE A 116 -8.83 -14.54 19.77
C PHE A 116 -9.78 -15.75 19.99
N PRO A 117 -9.47 -16.67 20.90
CA PRO A 117 -10.24 -17.90 21.07
C PRO A 117 -11.67 -17.66 21.57
N GLN A 118 -11.94 -16.50 22.18
CA GLN A 118 -13.28 -16.09 22.62
C GLN A 118 -14.09 -15.37 21.54
N GLY A 119 -13.57 -15.31 20.29
CA GLY A 119 -14.17 -14.62 19.16
C GLY A 119 -13.46 -13.33 18.80
N LEU A 120 -13.57 -12.96 17.53
CA LEU A 120 -12.88 -11.78 17.01
C LEU A 120 -13.48 -10.49 17.61
N PRO A 121 -12.64 -9.61 18.17
CA PRO A 121 -13.10 -8.33 18.71
C PRO A 121 -13.65 -7.44 17.57
N ARG A 122 -14.69 -6.66 17.89
CA ARG A 122 -15.26 -5.70 16.94
C ARG A 122 -14.34 -4.49 16.80
N PRO A 123 -13.92 -4.12 15.59
CA PRO A 123 -13.13 -2.91 15.39
C PRO A 123 -13.97 -1.67 15.65
N ARG A 124 -13.36 -0.61 16.17
CA ARG A 124 -14.03 0.68 16.41
C ARG A 124 -14.31 1.45 15.13
N ASP A 125 -13.49 1.22 14.10
CA ASP A 125 -13.57 1.86 12.79
C ASP A 125 -13.12 0.87 11.70
N ALA A 126 -13.41 1.21 10.44
CA ALA A 126 -12.99 0.45 9.27
C ALA A 126 -12.32 1.42 8.30
N ARG A 127 -11.00 1.53 8.38
CA ARG A 127 -10.18 2.35 7.47
C ARG A 127 -9.20 1.46 6.71
N SER A 128 -8.70 1.96 5.58
CA SER A 128 -7.65 1.25 4.82
C SER A 128 -6.26 1.36 5.47
N LEU A 129 -6.03 2.38 6.29
CA LEU A 129 -4.74 2.62 6.93
C LEU A 129 -4.87 2.79 8.45
N TYR A 130 -3.99 2.12 9.18
CA TYR A 130 -3.80 2.26 10.61
C TYR A 130 -2.31 2.48 10.89
N VAL A 131 -2.00 3.46 11.75
CA VAL A 131 -0.63 3.78 12.17
C VAL A 131 -0.50 3.54 13.66
N GLY A 132 0.64 3.00 14.09
CA GLY A 132 0.98 2.79 15.50
C GLY A 132 2.45 2.43 15.67
N ASP A 133 2.89 2.28 16.90
CA ASP A 133 4.28 1.97 17.21
C ASP A 133 4.57 0.50 16.94
N ALA A 134 5.74 0.22 16.36
CA ALA A 134 6.30 -1.11 16.27
C ALA A 134 7.05 -1.41 17.57
N ASP A 135 6.55 -2.37 18.32
CA ASP A 135 7.22 -2.76 19.56
C ASP A 135 8.57 -3.46 19.32
N ALA A 136 9.32 -3.62 20.40
CA ALA A 136 10.64 -4.22 20.35
C ALA A 136 10.65 -5.63 19.71
N HIS A 137 9.64 -6.42 19.96
CA HIS A 137 9.54 -7.79 19.43
C HIS A 137 9.16 -7.81 17.94
N MET A 138 8.36 -6.82 17.50
CA MET A 138 8.04 -6.64 16.07
C MET A 138 9.30 -6.27 15.29
N ILE A 139 10.10 -5.33 15.81
CA ILE A 139 11.35 -4.90 15.18
C ILE A 139 12.36 -6.06 15.15
N ASP A 140 12.46 -6.86 16.21
CA ASP A 140 13.33 -8.04 16.26
C ASP A 140 12.92 -9.09 15.21
N ALA A 141 11.64 -9.44 15.13
CA ALA A 141 11.14 -10.37 14.13
C ALA A 141 11.38 -9.86 12.70
N ALA A 142 11.15 -8.56 12.44
CA ALA A 142 11.43 -7.93 11.15
C ALA A 142 12.92 -7.97 10.80
N THR A 143 13.80 -7.76 11.79
CA THR A 143 15.26 -7.84 11.62
C THR A 143 15.68 -9.26 11.23
N ARG A 144 15.24 -10.28 11.98
CA ARG A 144 15.50 -11.70 11.67
C ARG A 144 15.00 -12.10 10.29
N LEU A 145 13.83 -11.59 9.89
CA LEU A 145 13.30 -11.84 8.53
C LEU A 145 14.23 -11.31 7.44
N LEU A 146 14.84 -10.13 7.61
CA LEU A 146 15.81 -9.60 6.65
C LEU A 146 17.17 -10.28 6.72
N GLU A 147 17.62 -10.74 7.88
CA GLU A 147 18.88 -11.52 8.02
C GLU A 147 18.83 -12.81 7.21
N LEU A 148 17.68 -13.46 7.13
CA LEU A 148 17.49 -14.67 6.31
C LEU A 148 17.75 -14.43 4.81
N MET A 149 17.69 -13.18 4.34
CA MET A 149 17.92 -12.88 2.91
C MET A 149 19.35 -13.21 2.47
N ALA A 150 20.29 -13.25 3.40
CA ALA A 150 21.68 -13.63 3.14
C ALA A 150 21.87 -15.17 2.94
N GLN A 151 20.90 -15.98 3.35
CA GLN A 151 20.97 -17.45 3.36
C GLN A 151 19.78 -18.04 2.59
N PRO A 152 19.92 -18.33 1.28
CA PRO A 152 18.77 -18.69 0.42
C PRO A 152 17.97 -19.89 0.90
N VAL A 153 18.62 -20.95 1.36
CA VAL A 153 17.97 -22.18 1.83
C VAL A 153 17.17 -21.91 3.11
N ASP A 154 17.78 -21.20 4.05
CA ASP A 154 17.11 -20.84 5.32
C ASP A 154 15.96 -19.86 5.07
N ALA A 155 16.08 -18.96 4.08
CA ALA A 155 15.00 -18.04 3.70
C ALA A 155 13.75 -18.78 3.25
N GLU A 156 13.87 -19.86 2.46
CA GLU A 156 12.71 -20.64 2.01
C GLU A 156 12.01 -21.36 3.16
N LEU A 157 12.78 -21.89 4.11
CA LEU A 157 12.25 -22.69 5.22
C LEU A 157 11.79 -21.85 6.42
N LEU A 158 12.55 -20.81 6.77
CA LEU A 158 12.34 -20.06 8.02
C LEU A 158 11.54 -18.76 7.81
N ALA A 159 11.60 -18.12 6.64
CA ALA A 159 10.87 -16.87 6.42
C ALA A 159 9.35 -17.03 6.61
N PRO A 160 8.68 -18.13 6.20
CA PRO A 160 7.27 -18.32 6.49
C PRO A 160 6.97 -18.34 8.01
N LEU A 161 7.82 -18.97 8.82
CA LEU A 161 7.65 -19.05 10.29
C LEU A 161 7.82 -17.67 10.93
N VAL A 162 8.81 -16.90 10.50
CA VAL A 162 9.02 -15.54 11.02
C VAL A 162 7.88 -14.60 10.57
N ARG A 163 7.35 -14.78 9.36
CA ARG A 163 6.14 -14.04 8.92
C ARG A 163 4.91 -14.38 9.76
N ASP A 164 4.72 -15.63 10.12
CA ASP A 164 3.64 -16.05 11.02
C ASP A 164 3.82 -15.41 12.40
N GLU A 165 5.03 -15.36 12.95
CA GLU A 165 5.33 -14.63 14.18
C GLU A 165 4.96 -13.16 14.07
N ILE A 166 5.36 -12.48 12.99
CA ILE A 166 5.02 -11.07 12.74
C ILE A 166 3.49 -10.87 12.69
N LEU A 167 2.75 -11.75 12.00
CA LEU A 167 1.29 -11.69 11.94
C LEU A 167 0.65 -11.91 13.30
N ILE A 168 1.14 -12.87 14.11
CA ILE A 168 0.65 -13.11 15.47
C ILE A 168 0.89 -11.87 16.35
N ARG A 169 2.08 -11.27 16.30
CA ARG A 169 2.38 -10.03 17.02
C ARG A 169 1.49 -8.87 16.58
N LEU A 170 1.26 -8.74 15.30
CA LEU A 170 0.36 -7.74 14.74
C LEU A 170 -1.09 -7.95 15.20
N LEU A 171 -1.58 -9.20 15.22
CA LEU A 171 -2.91 -9.53 15.76
C LEU A 171 -3.02 -9.26 17.26
N ARG A 172 -1.94 -9.38 18.02
CA ARG A 172 -1.88 -9.06 19.46
C ARG A 172 -1.65 -7.58 19.76
N SER A 173 -1.33 -6.77 18.76
CA SER A 173 -1.15 -5.31 18.90
C SER A 173 -2.48 -4.59 19.10
N PRO A 174 -2.48 -3.28 19.45
CA PRO A 174 -3.70 -2.46 19.49
C PRO A 174 -4.48 -2.42 18.16
N MET A 175 -3.85 -2.76 17.04
CA MET A 175 -4.47 -2.86 15.71
C MET A 175 -5.09 -4.23 15.42
N GLY A 176 -4.88 -5.22 16.28
CA GLY A 176 -5.21 -6.62 16.01
C GLY A 176 -6.68 -6.87 15.64
N SER A 177 -7.63 -6.17 16.29
CA SER A 177 -9.06 -6.28 15.96
C SER A 177 -9.37 -5.86 14.52
N ARG A 178 -8.62 -4.90 13.99
CA ARG A 178 -8.75 -4.38 12.61
C ARG A 178 -8.08 -5.31 11.61
N VAL A 179 -6.87 -5.79 11.95
CA VAL A 179 -6.13 -6.77 11.13
C VAL A 179 -6.91 -8.06 10.97
N ALA A 180 -7.54 -8.56 12.04
CA ALA A 180 -8.37 -9.76 11.99
C ALA A 180 -9.56 -9.64 11.00
N GLN A 181 -10.06 -8.43 10.70
CA GLN A 181 -11.11 -8.24 9.70
C GLN A 181 -10.65 -8.50 8.27
N ILE A 182 -9.35 -8.44 7.99
CA ILE A 182 -8.79 -8.74 6.66
C ILE A 182 -9.05 -10.20 6.31
N GLY A 183 -8.81 -11.13 7.25
CA GLY A 183 -9.04 -12.57 7.06
C GLY A 183 -10.47 -13.02 7.37
N LYS A 184 -11.31 -12.20 8.02
CA LYS A 184 -12.66 -12.61 8.42
C LYS A 184 -13.60 -12.67 7.23
N ALA A 185 -14.07 -13.88 6.90
CA ALA A 185 -15.06 -14.11 5.84
C ALA A 185 -16.33 -13.26 6.06
N GLY A 186 -16.77 -12.56 5.02
CA GLY A 186 -17.96 -11.71 5.05
C GLY A 186 -17.83 -10.44 5.92
N SER A 187 -16.63 -10.08 6.38
CA SER A 187 -16.40 -8.78 7.03
C SER A 187 -16.65 -7.63 6.05
N GLY A 188 -16.96 -6.44 6.58
CA GLY A 188 -17.06 -5.23 5.74
C GLY A 188 -15.77 -4.94 4.98
N VAL A 189 -14.61 -5.13 5.63
CA VAL A 189 -13.29 -4.93 5.01
C VAL A 189 -13.08 -5.91 3.87
N GLN A 190 -13.35 -7.21 4.06
CA GLN A 190 -13.19 -8.23 3.03
C GLN A 190 -14.10 -7.98 1.82
N ARG A 191 -15.40 -7.65 2.06
CA ARG A 191 -16.32 -7.30 0.96
C ARG A 191 -15.81 -6.11 0.15
N ILE A 192 -15.32 -5.07 0.82
CA ILE A 192 -14.76 -3.92 0.12
C ILE A 192 -13.44 -4.29 -0.58
N ALA A 193 -12.59 -5.14 0.00
CA ALA A 193 -11.40 -5.67 -0.67
C ALA A 193 -11.74 -6.42 -1.97
N ASN A 194 -12.80 -7.23 -1.96
CA ASN A 194 -13.29 -7.92 -3.16
C ASN A 194 -13.79 -6.93 -4.22
N ALA A 195 -14.55 -5.89 -3.82
CA ALA A 195 -14.97 -4.83 -4.73
C ALA A 195 -13.78 -4.06 -5.32
N VAL A 196 -12.77 -3.77 -4.51
CA VAL A 196 -11.52 -3.13 -4.95
C VAL A 196 -10.78 -4.02 -5.95
N SER A 197 -10.67 -5.32 -5.69
CA SER A 197 -10.04 -6.27 -6.61
C SER A 197 -10.77 -6.31 -7.96
N TRP A 198 -12.10 -6.33 -7.92
CA TRP A 198 -12.91 -6.28 -9.15
C TRP A 198 -12.73 -4.96 -9.91
N LEU A 199 -12.77 -3.81 -9.20
CA LEU A 199 -12.55 -2.50 -9.81
C LEU A 199 -11.15 -2.38 -10.43
N ARG A 200 -10.13 -2.99 -9.82
CA ARG A 200 -8.77 -3.02 -10.38
C ARG A 200 -8.67 -3.89 -11.63
N ALA A 201 -9.38 -5.00 -11.68
CA ALA A 201 -9.41 -5.87 -12.86
C ALA A 201 -10.22 -5.28 -14.03
N ASN A 202 -11.14 -4.34 -13.74
CA ASN A 202 -12.09 -3.78 -14.72
C ASN A 202 -12.07 -2.23 -14.73
N PHE A 203 -10.94 -1.62 -14.35
CA PHE A 203 -10.87 -0.17 -14.21
C PHE A 203 -11.09 0.60 -15.51
N ASP A 204 -10.74 0.02 -16.66
CA ASP A 204 -10.87 0.58 -18.00
C ASP A 204 -12.31 0.53 -18.55
N GLN A 205 -13.19 -0.27 -17.94
CA GLN A 205 -14.58 -0.45 -18.38
C GLN A 205 -15.52 0.54 -17.70
N GLN A 206 -16.69 0.76 -18.30
CA GLN A 206 -17.79 1.47 -17.64
C GLN A 206 -18.33 0.63 -16.48
N VAL A 207 -18.20 1.14 -15.27
CA VAL A 207 -18.62 0.43 -14.05
C VAL A 207 -20.04 0.79 -13.68
N ASN A 208 -20.91 -0.22 -13.58
CA ASN A 208 -22.21 -0.11 -12.93
C ASN A 208 -22.05 -0.43 -11.43
N ILE A 209 -22.30 0.57 -10.58
CA ILE A 209 -22.14 0.44 -9.14
C ILE A 209 -23.13 -0.56 -8.52
N GLU A 210 -24.32 -0.72 -9.09
CA GLU A 210 -25.31 -1.70 -8.62
C GLU A 210 -24.79 -3.13 -8.77
N ASP A 211 -24.11 -3.43 -9.89
CA ASP A 211 -23.56 -4.76 -10.14
C ASP A 211 -22.37 -5.05 -9.22
N VAL A 212 -21.53 -4.06 -8.95
CA VAL A 212 -20.44 -4.20 -7.96
C VAL A 212 -21.00 -4.41 -6.56
N ALA A 213 -22.05 -3.70 -6.17
CA ALA A 213 -22.69 -3.88 -4.87
C ALA A 213 -23.29 -5.28 -4.72
N LYS A 214 -23.97 -5.79 -5.76
CA LYS A 214 -24.49 -7.17 -5.82
C LYS A 214 -23.37 -8.22 -5.71
N LEU A 215 -22.27 -8.03 -6.44
CA LEU A 215 -21.10 -8.93 -6.41
C LEU A 215 -20.59 -9.17 -4.99
N VAL A 216 -20.64 -8.14 -4.14
CA VAL A 216 -20.16 -8.23 -2.76
C VAL A 216 -21.28 -8.39 -1.73
N ASN A 217 -22.50 -8.79 -2.16
CA ASN A 217 -23.67 -9.01 -1.34
C ASN A 217 -24.01 -7.80 -0.44
N MET A 218 -24.11 -6.61 -1.05
CA MET A 218 -24.48 -5.37 -0.37
C MET A 218 -25.58 -4.62 -1.13
N SER A 219 -26.42 -3.88 -0.39
CA SER A 219 -27.25 -2.86 -1.02
C SER A 219 -26.39 -1.69 -1.49
N VAL A 220 -26.80 -0.98 -2.53
CA VAL A 220 -26.06 0.17 -3.11
C VAL A 220 -25.72 1.21 -2.04
N THR A 221 -26.68 1.55 -1.19
CA THR A 221 -26.48 2.54 -0.10
C THR A 221 -25.43 2.05 0.91
N SER A 222 -25.52 0.78 1.34
CA SER A 222 -24.54 0.19 2.26
C SER A 222 -23.16 0.10 1.62
N PHE A 223 -23.09 -0.26 0.35
CA PHE A 223 -21.84 -0.31 -0.42
C PHE A 223 -21.17 1.06 -0.49
N HIS A 224 -21.85 2.11 -0.91
CA HIS A 224 -21.29 3.47 -0.95
C HIS A 224 -20.75 3.92 0.40
N ARG A 225 -21.53 3.73 1.48
CA ARG A 225 -21.13 4.11 2.83
C ARG A 225 -19.89 3.36 3.29
N GLN A 226 -19.88 2.01 3.15
CA GLN A 226 -18.76 1.19 3.60
C GLN A 226 -17.53 1.37 2.72
N PHE A 227 -17.72 1.49 1.40
CA PHE A 227 -16.61 1.75 0.48
C PHE A 227 -15.90 3.05 0.83
N LYS A 228 -16.66 4.15 1.04
CA LYS A 228 -16.09 5.44 1.46
C LYS A 228 -15.43 5.33 2.85
N ALA A 229 -16.05 4.65 3.81
CA ALA A 229 -15.49 4.47 5.14
C ALA A 229 -14.14 3.73 5.12
N VAL A 230 -14.03 2.69 4.28
CA VAL A 230 -12.80 1.89 4.18
C VAL A 230 -11.74 2.56 3.31
N THR A 231 -12.10 3.10 2.13
CA THR A 231 -11.14 3.59 1.13
C THR A 231 -10.88 5.10 1.20
N GLY A 232 -11.64 5.85 2.00
CA GLY A 232 -11.59 7.31 2.04
C GLY A 232 -12.22 8.01 0.82
N MET A 233 -12.78 7.27 -0.15
CA MET A 233 -13.32 7.85 -1.39
C MET A 233 -14.51 7.08 -1.94
N SER A 234 -15.30 7.72 -2.82
CA SER A 234 -16.40 7.02 -3.51
C SER A 234 -15.87 6.00 -4.52
N PRO A 235 -16.64 4.94 -4.88
CA PRO A 235 -16.23 3.93 -5.85
C PRO A 235 -15.81 4.52 -7.21
N LEU A 236 -16.55 5.49 -7.73
CA LEU A 236 -16.20 6.16 -9.00
C LEU A 236 -14.92 7.01 -8.91
N ARG A 237 -14.69 7.69 -7.76
CA ARG A 237 -13.45 8.42 -7.52
C ARG A 237 -12.27 7.46 -7.42
N PHE A 238 -12.47 6.30 -6.80
CA PHE A 238 -11.48 5.24 -6.70
C PHE A 238 -11.10 4.70 -8.09
N GLN A 239 -12.09 4.32 -8.92
CA GLN A 239 -11.86 3.89 -10.30
C GLN A 239 -11.11 4.96 -11.12
N LYS A 240 -11.53 6.22 -11.00
CA LYS A 240 -10.85 7.34 -11.68
C LYS A 240 -9.38 7.45 -11.27
N SER A 241 -9.07 7.31 -9.98
CA SER A 241 -7.69 7.34 -9.48
C SER A 241 -6.86 6.20 -10.06
N LEU A 242 -7.43 4.99 -10.18
CA LEU A 242 -6.76 3.85 -10.82
C LEU A 242 -6.47 4.13 -12.31
N ARG A 243 -7.45 4.65 -13.06
CA ARG A 243 -7.29 5.02 -14.47
C ARG A 243 -6.16 6.03 -14.69
N LEU A 244 -6.14 7.07 -13.88
CA LEU A 244 -5.15 8.15 -14.01
C LEU A 244 -3.74 7.67 -13.64
N GLN A 245 -3.60 6.88 -12.59
CA GLN A 245 -2.30 6.30 -12.20
C GLN A 245 -1.81 5.28 -13.24
N GLU A 246 -2.68 4.43 -13.76
CA GLU A 246 -2.30 3.49 -14.82
C GLU A 246 -1.95 4.21 -16.13
N ALA A 247 -2.67 5.28 -16.50
CA ALA A 247 -2.30 6.11 -17.64
C ALA A 247 -0.90 6.71 -17.49
N ARG A 248 -0.57 7.24 -16.30
CA ARG A 248 0.76 7.75 -15.97
C ARG A 248 1.82 6.67 -16.12
N ARG A 249 1.58 5.49 -15.56
CA ARG A 249 2.48 4.34 -15.69
C ARG A 249 2.70 3.94 -17.16
N LEU A 250 1.65 3.88 -17.95
CA LEU A 250 1.73 3.54 -19.39
C LEU A 250 2.52 4.59 -20.18
N MET A 251 2.33 5.87 -19.89
CA MET A 251 3.09 6.94 -20.54
C MET A 251 4.58 6.91 -20.16
N LEU A 252 4.91 6.54 -18.92
CA LEU A 252 6.30 6.40 -18.45
C LEU A 252 6.96 5.12 -18.99
N ALA A 253 6.34 3.95 -18.81
CA ALA A 253 6.94 2.65 -19.09
C ALA A 253 6.84 2.26 -20.58
N ALA A 254 5.67 2.47 -21.19
CA ALA A 254 5.38 2.03 -22.56
C ALA A 254 5.49 3.17 -23.58
N MET A 255 5.95 4.36 -23.15
CA MET A 255 6.17 5.54 -23.99
C MET A 255 4.92 5.96 -24.79
N LEU A 256 3.72 5.65 -24.29
CA LEU A 256 2.48 6.04 -24.95
C LEU A 256 2.27 7.56 -24.88
N ASP A 257 1.68 8.14 -25.92
CA ASP A 257 1.17 9.50 -25.85
C ASP A 257 -0.10 9.60 -24.98
N ALA A 258 -0.48 10.82 -24.61
CA ALA A 258 -1.64 11.06 -23.75
C ALA A 258 -2.97 10.56 -24.37
N GLY A 259 -3.11 10.62 -25.69
CA GLY A 259 -4.29 10.13 -26.41
C GLY A 259 -4.36 8.59 -26.41
N GLN A 260 -3.24 7.92 -26.62
CA GLN A 260 -3.15 6.46 -26.55
C GLN A 260 -3.40 5.97 -25.13
N ALA A 261 -2.76 6.59 -24.13
CA ALA A 261 -2.93 6.24 -22.71
C ALA A 261 -4.40 6.45 -22.28
N SER A 262 -5.02 7.58 -22.66
CA SER A 262 -6.43 7.86 -22.32
C SER A 262 -7.39 6.76 -22.80
N ARG A 263 -7.24 6.33 -24.06
CA ARG A 263 -8.06 5.24 -24.62
C ARG A 263 -7.81 3.91 -23.92
N ARG A 264 -6.54 3.62 -23.62
CA ARG A 264 -6.15 2.34 -22.95
C ARG A 264 -6.75 2.21 -21.55
N VAL A 265 -6.96 3.33 -20.85
CA VAL A 265 -7.55 3.35 -19.51
C VAL A 265 -9.05 3.67 -19.48
N GLY A 266 -9.73 3.60 -20.66
CA GLY A 266 -11.19 3.66 -20.76
C GLY A 266 -11.78 5.07 -20.77
N TYR A 267 -11.04 6.11 -21.21
CA TYR A 267 -11.61 7.42 -21.51
C TYR A 267 -12.10 7.47 -22.95
N SER A 268 -13.34 7.89 -23.13
CA SER A 268 -13.93 8.16 -24.45
C SER A 268 -13.52 9.54 -25.04
N SER A 269 -13.09 10.47 -24.17
CA SER A 269 -12.69 11.83 -24.54
C SER A 269 -11.30 12.16 -24.04
N ALA A 270 -10.35 12.43 -24.95
CA ALA A 270 -9.01 12.87 -24.61
C ALA A 270 -9.01 14.23 -23.88
N SER A 271 -9.95 15.13 -24.19
CA SER A 271 -10.10 16.42 -23.52
C SER A 271 -10.57 16.25 -22.07
N GLN A 272 -11.48 15.30 -21.81
CA GLN A 272 -11.89 14.96 -20.45
C GLN A 272 -10.71 14.38 -19.67
N PHE A 273 -9.99 13.43 -20.26
CA PHE A 273 -8.79 12.84 -19.65
C PHE A 273 -7.78 13.92 -19.27
N THR A 274 -7.41 14.80 -20.18
CA THR A 274 -6.41 15.86 -19.93
C THR A 274 -6.81 16.76 -18.75
N ARG A 275 -8.09 17.16 -18.68
CA ARG A 275 -8.60 17.99 -17.58
C ARG A 275 -8.55 17.24 -16.24
N GLU A 276 -8.99 15.97 -16.23
CA GLU A 276 -9.02 15.16 -15.00
C GLU A 276 -7.62 14.80 -14.55
N TYR A 277 -6.72 14.48 -15.47
CA TYR A 277 -5.30 14.25 -15.21
C TYR A 277 -4.65 15.49 -14.58
N GLY A 278 -4.86 16.66 -15.20
CA GLY A 278 -4.31 17.91 -14.68
C GLY A 278 -4.82 18.28 -13.28
N ARG A 279 -6.11 17.99 -12.98
CA ARG A 279 -6.66 18.18 -11.62
C ARG A 279 -6.10 17.20 -10.61
N PHE A 280 -5.78 15.98 -11.03
CA PHE A 280 -5.30 14.91 -10.14
C PHE A 280 -3.81 15.05 -9.84
N PHE A 281 -2.98 15.32 -10.85
CA PHE A 281 -1.52 15.41 -10.73
C PHE A 281 -0.98 16.85 -10.69
N GLY A 282 -1.85 17.84 -10.84
CA GLY A 282 -1.45 19.27 -10.85
C GLY A 282 -0.85 19.75 -12.17
N ARG A 283 -0.64 18.88 -13.17
CA ARG A 283 0.02 19.19 -14.46
C ARG A 283 -0.64 18.47 -15.61
N ALA A 284 -0.52 19.04 -16.83
CA ALA A 284 -0.95 18.36 -18.05
C ALA A 284 -0.13 17.06 -18.27
N PRO A 285 -0.72 16.01 -18.89
CA PRO A 285 -0.10 14.68 -18.97
C PRO A 285 1.36 14.70 -19.46
N MET A 286 1.64 15.22 -20.64
CA MET A 286 3.01 15.17 -21.19
C MET A 286 4.00 16.01 -20.39
N LYS A 287 3.59 17.18 -19.88
CA LYS A 287 4.46 18.00 -19.00
C LYS A 287 4.82 17.29 -17.70
N ASP A 288 3.90 16.49 -17.15
CA ASP A 288 4.16 15.68 -15.97
C ASP A 288 5.14 14.54 -16.28
N ILE A 289 4.96 13.86 -17.41
CA ILE A 289 5.82 12.74 -17.83
C ILE A 289 7.25 13.22 -18.13
N ASP A 290 7.41 14.35 -18.84
CA ASP A 290 8.73 14.92 -19.15
C ASP A 290 9.48 15.23 -17.86
N ARG A 291 8.81 15.88 -16.89
CA ARG A 291 9.38 16.17 -15.56
C ARG A 291 9.82 14.89 -14.81
N LEU A 292 8.97 13.86 -14.82
CA LEU A 292 9.29 12.60 -14.11
C LEU A 292 10.51 11.90 -14.73
N ARG A 293 10.64 11.95 -16.06
CA ARG A 293 11.82 11.43 -16.76
C ARG A 293 13.08 12.22 -16.43
N GLU A 294 12.99 13.54 -16.39
CA GLU A 294 14.10 14.41 -15.98
C GLU A 294 14.56 14.13 -14.54
N GLN A 295 13.65 13.73 -13.68
CA GLN A 295 13.93 13.30 -12.30
C GLN A 295 14.44 11.86 -12.18
N GLY A 296 14.55 11.13 -13.29
CA GLY A 296 14.98 9.71 -13.30
C GLY A 296 13.95 8.75 -12.68
N LEU A 297 12.69 9.21 -12.48
CA LEU A 297 11.63 8.37 -11.91
C LEU A 297 11.11 7.39 -12.98
N THR A 298 10.99 6.14 -12.59
CA THR A 298 10.53 5.05 -13.44
C THR A 298 9.06 4.72 -13.20
N ALA A 299 8.51 3.81 -14.01
CA ALA A 299 7.14 3.32 -13.84
C ALA A 299 6.90 2.53 -12.53
N VAL A 300 7.95 2.17 -11.81
CA VAL A 300 7.87 1.52 -10.49
C VAL A 300 7.66 2.56 -9.39
N ASP A 301 8.12 3.78 -9.64
CA ASP A 301 8.04 4.91 -8.68
C ASP A 301 6.80 5.78 -8.91
N ALA A 302 6.03 5.52 -9.99
CA ALA A 302 4.92 6.36 -10.46
C ALA A 302 3.53 5.83 -10.09
#